data_ecdc20dd6d21aa3265841eed49e95b39
#
_entry.id   ecdc20dd6d21aa3265841eed49e95b39
#
_cell.length_a   1.000
_cell.length_b   1.000
_cell.length_c   1.000
_cell.angle_alpha   90.00
_cell.angle_beta   90.00
_cell.angle_gamma   90.00
#
_symmetry.space_group_name_H-M   'P 1'
#
loop_
_entity.id
_entity.type
_entity.pdbx_description
1 polymer ?
#
loop_
_entity_poly.entity_id
_entity_poly.type
_entity_poly.pdbx_seq_one_letter_code
_entity_poly.pdbx_strand_id
1 'polypeptide(L)'
;MKKYQSIILLTVFATCILFASCKKGLLDVAPPDQLSTTVFWKSEADADLALTGLYNFLYAGGGNWANSQYEVMGWDTYTDDVFGKHNYGGGYNATSSGITPNTGAYVFNYYNNNYRAIAAINSFLANADKVLTGDKLAKYKGEAYFMRAFNYFWLAQLYGNVPIVKDDPFKADFKTPMAKSTRAEVLAFVYQDLDAAIAALPDDAYSSGHAVKTTAQGYKVRALLFEKKYAEAAALAKQIIDGNKYSLNPDYDANFYKAGQNAGNEIMFSVKFLLPNIEHADAALNVTMQTWGGYQGTQDLIDEYEAGDPRKSMTWFFPGDGSDKGWPFNNPAVATPGGGQDWIEGFYLPKKWLTPGLKNPDYGVKGDNDFVLLRYADIKLMYAEAQNEAAGPDASVYAQINEVRDRPGVNMPALPAGLTQNQMRDRIRHERRVEFPLEGIRYFDLRRWGTATQKLNGFAPNPLAPNIKIKYEDKYEFWPIP
;
A
#
# COMPACT_ATOMS: atom_id res chain seq x y z
N MET A 1 66.13 -8.69 54.89
CA MET A 1 64.76 -8.70 55.34
C MET A 1 63.89 -7.61 54.71
N LYS A 2 64.32 -6.34 54.65
CA LYS A 2 63.50 -5.24 54.03
C LYS A 2 63.13 -5.44 52.57
N LYS A 3 63.95 -6.07 51.72
CA LYS A 3 63.65 -6.28 50.28
C LYS A 3 62.53 -7.29 50.07
N TYR A 4 62.42 -8.35 50.89
CA TYR A 4 61.33 -9.35 50.75
C TYR A 4 59.98 -8.84 51.26
N GLN A 5 59.98 -7.97 52.26
CA GLN A 5 58.74 -7.31 52.72
C GLN A 5 58.12 -6.40 51.67
N SER A 6 58.98 -5.65 50.92
CA SER A 6 58.49 -4.78 49.83
C SER A 6 57.88 -5.61 48.64
N ILE A 7 58.48 -6.75 48.33
CA ILE A 7 57.97 -7.64 47.26
C ILE A 7 56.62 -8.28 47.68
N ILE A 8 56.50 -8.74 48.92
CA ILE A 8 55.23 -9.27 49.43
C ILE A 8 54.13 -8.20 49.45
N LEU A 9 54.44 -7.00 49.85
CA LEU A 9 53.45 -5.89 49.83
C LEU A 9 53.02 -5.52 48.41
N LEU A 10 53.92 -5.54 47.44
CA LEU A 10 53.61 -5.30 46.04
C LEU A 10 52.73 -6.40 45.45
N THR A 11 53.00 -7.67 45.80
CA THR A 11 52.23 -8.80 45.30
C THR A 11 50.82 -8.83 45.90
N VAL A 12 50.69 -8.51 47.19
CA VAL A 12 49.37 -8.42 47.85
C VAL A 12 48.57 -7.22 47.25
N PHE A 13 49.20 -6.09 46.98
CA PHE A 13 48.55 -4.92 46.37
C PHE A 13 48.10 -5.22 44.92
N ALA A 14 48.94 -5.90 44.15
CA ALA A 14 48.59 -6.33 42.78
C ALA A 14 47.44 -7.35 42.77
N THR A 15 47.40 -8.27 43.74
CA THR A 15 46.31 -9.26 43.87
C THR A 15 44.98 -8.59 44.28
N CYS A 16 45.01 -7.58 45.15
CA CYS A 16 43.81 -6.82 45.53
C CYS A 16 43.23 -5.99 44.37
N ILE A 17 44.05 -5.51 43.44
CA ILE A 17 43.58 -4.78 42.25
C ILE A 17 42.88 -5.73 41.28
N LEU A 18 43.25 -6.98 41.18
CA LEU A 18 42.64 -7.98 40.32
C LEU A 18 41.23 -8.42 40.80
N PHE A 19 40.89 -8.24 42.06
CA PHE A 19 39.57 -8.53 42.61
C PHE A 19 38.61 -7.33 42.62
N ALA A 20 39.06 -6.14 42.31
CA ALA A 20 38.24 -4.94 42.29
C ALA A 20 37.53 -4.69 40.95
N SER A 21 37.70 -5.56 39.94
CA SER A 21 37.22 -5.36 38.58
C SER A 21 36.12 -6.34 38.19
N CYS A 22 34.98 -6.28 38.86
CA CYS A 22 33.74 -6.80 38.32
C CYS A 22 32.56 -6.04 38.94
N LYS A 23 32.29 -4.83 38.50
CA LYS A 23 30.92 -4.32 38.58
C LYS A 23 30.09 -5.11 37.52
N LYS A 24 29.25 -6.01 37.99
CA LYS A 24 28.27 -6.77 37.18
C LYS A 24 27.33 -5.92 36.29
N GLY A 25 27.42 -4.60 36.38
CA GLY A 25 26.57 -3.67 35.62
C GLY A 25 27.28 -2.93 34.48
N LEU A 26 28.57 -3.19 34.21
CA LEU A 26 29.28 -2.43 33.18
C LEU A 26 28.96 -2.92 31.75
N LEU A 27 28.46 -4.14 31.62
CA LEU A 27 28.02 -4.76 30.34
C LEU A 27 26.51 -4.75 30.15
N ASP A 28 25.74 -4.34 31.16
CA ASP A 28 24.30 -4.25 31.12
C ASP A 28 23.79 -2.83 30.78
N VAL A 29 24.64 -1.98 30.25
CA VAL A 29 24.23 -0.67 29.77
C VAL A 29 23.59 -0.86 28.40
N ALA A 30 22.27 -0.67 28.34
CA ALA A 30 21.58 -0.58 27.06
C ALA A 30 22.26 0.53 26.21
N PRO A 31 22.56 0.29 24.93
CA PRO A 31 23.12 1.31 24.06
C PRO A 31 22.30 2.60 24.17
N PRO A 32 22.92 3.77 24.39
CA PRO A 32 22.18 5.03 24.58
C PRO A 32 21.43 5.49 23.34
N ASP A 33 21.71 4.89 22.18
CA ASP A 33 21.10 5.12 20.89
C ASP A 33 19.99 4.12 20.53
N GLN A 34 19.74 3.13 21.40
CA GLN A 34 18.65 2.16 21.22
C GLN A 34 17.70 2.21 22.42
N LEU A 35 16.42 2.46 22.15
CA LEU A 35 15.37 2.38 23.15
C LEU A 35 15.23 0.92 23.60
N SER A 36 15.77 0.58 24.77
CA SER A 36 15.55 -0.75 25.35
C SER A 36 14.11 -0.86 25.86
N THR A 37 13.51 -2.03 25.70
CA THR A 37 12.14 -2.30 26.16
C THR A 37 11.94 -2.09 27.67
N THR A 38 13.02 -2.15 28.46
CA THR A 38 12.99 -1.90 29.93
C THR A 38 12.86 -0.42 30.27
N VAL A 39 13.16 0.47 29.31
CA VAL A 39 13.19 1.93 29.53
C VAL A 39 12.04 2.63 28.82
N PHE A 40 11.48 2.02 27.77
CA PHE A 40 10.53 2.68 26.88
C PHE A 40 9.09 2.75 27.45
N TRP A 41 8.52 1.63 27.91
CA TRP A 41 7.10 1.56 28.34
C TRP A 41 6.89 2.10 29.76
N LYS A 42 6.86 3.42 29.95
CA LYS A 42 6.70 4.11 31.25
C LYS A 42 5.48 4.99 31.36
N SER A 43 4.95 5.45 30.23
CA SER A 43 3.85 6.41 30.19
C SER A 43 2.93 6.17 28.99
N GLU A 44 1.75 6.76 29.01
CA GLU A 44 0.84 6.79 27.85
C GLU A 44 1.49 7.44 26.63
N ALA A 45 2.32 8.46 26.82
CA ALA A 45 3.04 9.13 25.72
C ALA A 45 3.99 8.17 24.98
N ASP A 46 4.58 7.20 25.67
CA ASP A 46 5.39 6.17 25.02
C ASP A 46 4.53 5.27 24.14
N ALA A 47 3.32 4.95 24.59
CA ALA A 47 2.39 4.19 23.75
C ALA A 47 1.90 5.00 22.54
N ASP A 48 1.68 6.32 22.69
CA ASP A 48 1.32 7.21 21.58
C ASP A 48 2.45 7.24 20.51
N LEU A 49 3.70 7.35 20.96
CA LEU A 49 4.87 7.30 20.06
C LEU A 49 5.02 5.92 19.39
N ALA A 50 4.83 4.84 20.16
CA ALA A 50 4.92 3.49 19.62
C ALA A 50 3.84 3.25 18.56
N LEU A 51 2.58 3.65 18.82
CA LEU A 51 1.49 3.53 17.86
C LEU A 51 1.78 4.33 16.57
N THR A 52 2.25 5.57 16.71
CA THR A 52 2.68 6.39 15.56
C THR A 52 3.78 5.68 14.78
N GLY A 53 4.72 5.02 15.47
CA GLY A 53 5.76 4.20 14.87
C GLY A 53 5.23 3.03 14.04
N LEU A 54 4.07 2.45 14.39
CA LEU A 54 3.45 1.40 13.58
C LEU A 54 2.98 1.95 12.22
N TYR A 55 2.36 3.13 12.20
CA TYR A 55 1.94 3.79 10.97
C TYR A 55 3.12 4.25 10.11
N ASN A 56 4.29 4.52 10.71
CA ASN A 56 5.48 4.86 9.97
C ASN A 56 5.97 3.72 9.05
N PHE A 57 5.59 2.47 9.32
CA PHE A 57 5.84 1.36 8.40
C PHE A 57 5.04 1.44 7.10
N LEU A 58 3.94 2.18 7.05
CA LEU A 58 3.25 2.50 5.80
C LEU A 58 4.09 3.45 4.93
N TYR A 59 4.91 4.26 5.58
CA TYR A 59 5.84 5.19 4.95
C TYR A 59 7.20 4.54 4.64
N ALA A 60 7.47 3.34 5.20
CA ALA A 60 8.77 2.70 5.13
C ALA A 60 9.19 2.37 3.70
N GLY A 61 10.17 3.01 3.27
CA GLY A 61 10.77 3.05 1.95
C GLY A 61 11.45 4.38 1.73
N GLY A 62 11.37 5.22 2.75
CA GLY A 62 11.87 6.57 2.74
C GLY A 62 13.19 6.75 2.03
N GLY A 63 13.21 7.60 1.05
CA GLY A 63 14.40 8.18 0.50
C GLY A 63 14.96 7.57 -0.76
N ASN A 64 14.42 6.49 -1.29
CA ASN A 64 14.86 5.97 -2.58
C ASN A 64 13.67 5.53 -3.43
N TRP A 65 13.45 6.24 -4.45
CA TRP A 65 12.72 6.15 -5.71
C TRP A 65 11.86 4.93 -6.03
N ALA A 66 12.09 3.80 -5.42
CA ALA A 66 11.47 2.52 -5.75
C ALA A 66 11.12 1.69 -4.53
N ASN A 67 11.20 2.25 -3.35
CA ASN A 67 11.13 1.48 -2.12
C ASN A 67 9.99 1.89 -1.18
N SER A 68 9.11 2.78 -1.61
CA SER A 68 7.85 2.95 -0.90
C SER A 68 7.02 1.71 -1.14
N GLN A 69 6.89 0.89 -0.11
CA GLN A 69 6.09 -0.34 -0.12
C GLN A 69 4.65 -0.08 -0.58
N TYR A 70 4.22 1.17 -0.55
CA TYR A 70 2.88 1.63 -0.85
C TYR A 70 2.85 2.73 -1.92
N GLU A 71 3.88 2.80 -2.73
CA GLU A 71 3.78 3.50 -4.01
C GLU A 71 2.84 2.72 -4.91
N VAL A 72 1.55 2.95 -4.69
CA VAL A 72 0.46 2.17 -5.29
C VAL A 72 0.52 2.12 -6.81
N MET A 73 1.04 3.16 -7.45
CA MET A 73 1.22 3.23 -8.90
C MET A 73 2.21 2.21 -9.45
N GLY A 74 3.22 1.86 -8.66
CA GLY A 74 4.22 0.87 -9.05
C GLY A 74 3.63 -0.51 -9.33
N TRP A 75 2.53 -0.87 -8.67
CA TRP A 75 1.85 -2.14 -8.91
C TRP A 75 1.25 -2.26 -10.30
N ASP A 76 0.80 -1.15 -10.86
CA ASP A 76 0.20 -1.17 -12.19
C ASP A 76 1.23 -1.43 -13.30
N THR A 77 2.53 -1.25 -13.01
CA THR A 77 3.61 -1.61 -13.96
C THR A 77 3.78 -3.12 -14.16
N TYR A 78 3.12 -3.94 -13.34
CA TYR A 78 3.06 -5.39 -13.50
C TYR A 78 1.84 -5.84 -14.34
N THR A 79 1.13 -4.90 -14.98
CA THR A 79 -0.18 -5.15 -15.59
C THR A 79 -0.24 -4.71 -17.06
N ASP A 80 -1.43 -4.86 -17.63
CA ASP A 80 -1.82 -4.37 -18.94
C ASP A 80 -2.22 -2.88 -18.95
N ASP A 81 -2.13 -2.19 -17.80
CA ASP A 81 -2.57 -0.79 -17.67
C ASP A 81 -1.42 0.22 -17.79
N VAL A 82 -0.28 -0.09 -17.16
CA VAL A 82 0.86 0.83 -17.08
C VAL A 82 2.15 0.10 -17.39
N PHE A 83 3.05 0.73 -18.09
CA PHE A 83 4.40 0.20 -18.18
C PHE A 83 5.40 1.15 -17.49
N GLY A 84 6.37 0.54 -16.80
CA GLY A 84 7.50 1.24 -16.23
C GLY A 84 8.61 1.41 -17.27
N LYS A 85 8.90 2.65 -17.65
CA LYS A 85 9.98 2.92 -18.62
C LYS A 85 11.36 2.59 -18.06
N HIS A 86 11.55 2.91 -16.80
CA HIS A 86 12.81 2.71 -16.12
C HIS A 86 12.80 1.45 -15.28
N ASN A 87 13.96 0.82 -15.20
CA ASN A 87 14.16 -0.38 -14.39
C ASN A 87 14.27 -0.08 -12.87
N TYR A 88 13.53 0.91 -12.42
CA TYR A 88 13.49 1.23 -11.00
C TYR A 88 12.71 0.16 -10.25
N GLY A 89 13.38 -0.46 -9.32
CA GLY A 89 12.76 -1.35 -8.39
C GLY A 89 12.16 -2.64 -8.93
N GLY A 90 12.42 -3.01 -10.16
CA GLY A 90 12.12 -4.34 -10.67
C GLY A 90 10.87 -4.48 -11.52
N GLY A 91 9.99 -3.48 -11.64
CA GLY A 91 8.75 -3.60 -12.44
C GLY A 91 8.99 -4.07 -13.87
N TYR A 92 9.83 -3.38 -14.60
CA TYR A 92 10.18 -3.73 -15.97
C TYR A 92 10.91 -5.08 -16.10
N ASN A 93 11.91 -5.33 -15.25
CA ASN A 93 12.62 -6.61 -15.25
C ASN A 93 11.77 -7.74 -14.71
N ALA A 94 10.95 -7.47 -13.70
CA ALA A 94 10.05 -8.46 -13.15
C ALA A 94 9.04 -8.94 -14.20
N THR A 95 8.49 -8.00 -14.98
CA THR A 95 7.48 -8.36 -15.99
C THR A 95 8.09 -9.03 -17.22
N SER A 96 9.24 -8.58 -17.71
CA SER A 96 9.85 -9.15 -18.94
C SER A 96 10.58 -10.47 -18.72
N SER A 97 11.10 -10.71 -17.50
CA SER A 97 11.89 -11.93 -17.18
C SER A 97 11.10 -12.93 -16.34
N GLY A 98 9.92 -12.57 -15.86
CA GLY A 98 9.18 -13.30 -14.83
C GLY A 98 9.75 -13.04 -13.43
N ILE A 99 8.93 -13.24 -12.43
CA ILE A 99 9.30 -12.97 -11.03
C ILE A 99 10.08 -14.16 -10.47
N THR A 100 11.33 -13.92 -10.11
CA THR A 100 12.25 -14.91 -9.53
C THR A 100 12.80 -14.41 -8.19
N PRO A 101 13.45 -15.25 -7.37
CA PRO A 101 14.12 -14.77 -6.15
C PRO A 101 15.15 -13.66 -6.40
N ASN A 102 15.67 -13.58 -7.61
CA ASN A 102 16.68 -12.60 -8.04
C ASN A 102 16.07 -11.40 -8.75
N THR A 103 14.76 -11.26 -8.80
CA THR A 103 14.06 -10.15 -9.49
C THR A 103 14.33 -8.78 -8.86
N GLY A 104 15.03 -8.73 -7.73
CA GLY A 104 15.51 -7.50 -7.13
C GLY A 104 14.75 -7.06 -5.89
N ALA A 105 14.96 -5.78 -5.55
CA ALA A 105 14.61 -5.22 -4.25
C ALA A 105 13.12 -5.33 -3.89
N TYR A 106 12.20 -5.29 -4.84
CA TYR A 106 10.77 -5.37 -4.54
C TYR A 106 10.39 -6.66 -3.83
N VAL A 107 10.74 -7.83 -4.40
CA VAL A 107 10.40 -9.12 -3.80
C VAL A 107 10.95 -9.23 -2.39
N PHE A 108 12.20 -8.82 -2.20
CA PHE A 108 12.86 -8.85 -0.90
C PHE A 108 12.30 -7.80 0.07
N ASN A 109 12.17 -6.56 -0.38
CA ASN A 109 11.80 -5.45 0.49
C ASN A 109 10.37 -5.58 1.01
N TYR A 110 9.41 -6.00 0.17
CA TYR A 110 8.06 -6.26 0.62
C TYR A 110 8.02 -7.31 1.72
N TYR A 111 8.68 -8.44 1.51
CA TYR A 111 8.74 -9.49 2.52
C TYR A 111 9.35 -8.99 3.83
N ASN A 112 10.53 -8.41 3.74
CA ASN A 112 11.28 -7.93 4.89
C ASN A 112 10.57 -6.80 5.65
N ASN A 113 10.04 -5.81 4.94
CA ASN A 113 9.37 -4.67 5.57
C ASN A 113 8.06 -5.08 6.28
N ASN A 114 7.28 -5.99 5.68
CA ASN A 114 6.09 -6.52 6.36
C ASN A 114 6.47 -7.25 7.66
N TYR A 115 7.52 -8.06 7.68
CA TYR A 115 7.94 -8.73 8.91
C TYR A 115 8.55 -7.79 9.95
N ARG A 116 9.23 -6.72 9.52
CA ARG A 116 9.67 -5.65 10.44
C ARG A 116 8.48 -4.94 11.08
N ALA A 117 7.46 -4.62 10.30
CA ALA A 117 6.21 -4.07 10.82
C ALA A 117 5.53 -5.02 11.80
N ILE A 118 5.39 -6.30 11.44
CA ILE A 118 4.80 -7.35 12.30
C ILE A 118 5.57 -7.46 13.62
N ALA A 119 6.89 -7.44 13.60
CA ALA A 119 7.71 -7.47 14.81
C ALA A 119 7.42 -6.27 15.74
N ALA A 120 7.36 -5.06 15.19
CA ALA A 120 7.01 -3.86 15.95
C ALA A 120 5.59 -3.93 16.50
N ILE A 121 4.62 -4.42 15.71
CA ILE A 121 3.23 -4.58 16.13
C ILE A 121 3.12 -5.61 17.25
N ASN A 122 3.81 -6.74 17.16
CA ASN A 122 3.81 -7.75 18.21
C ASN A 122 4.42 -7.21 19.51
N SER A 123 5.49 -6.44 19.42
CA SER A 123 6.07 -5.76 20.59
C SER A 123 5.08 -4.76 21.19
N PHE A 124 4.37 -3.99 20.38
CA PHE A 124 3.32 -3.09 20.85
C PHE A 124 2.21 -3.85 21.60
N LEU A 125 1.66 -4.89 20.98
CA LEU A 125 0.59 -5.70 21.56
C LEU A 125 0.97 -6.37 22.88
N ALA A 126 2.25 -6.73 23.04
CA ALA A 126 2.76 -7.38 24.24
C ALA A 126 3.06 -6.40 25.41
N ASN A 127 3.10 -5.11 25.14
CA ASN A 127 3.55 -4.13 26.13
C ASN A 127 2.58 -2.98 26.38
N ALA A 128 1.62 -2.73 25.51
CA ALA A 128 0.71 -1.57 25.60
C ALA A 128 -0.09 -1.53 26.91
N ASP A 129 -0.47 -2.69 27.46
CA ASP A 129 -1.22 -2.82 28.73
C ASP A 129 -0.40 -2.45 29.98
N LYS A 130 0.90 -2.24 29.86
CA LYS A 130 1.72 -1.74 30.97
C LYS A 130 1.46 -0.26 31.29
N VAL A 131 1.00 0.48 30.28
CA VAL A 131 0.87 1.94 30.36
C VAL A 131 -0.51 2.47 29.92
N LEU A 132 -1.34 1.62 29.29
CA LEU A 132 -2.68 1.97 28.84
C LEU A 132 -3.73 1.09 29.52
N THR A 133 -4.93 1.65 29.72
CA THR A 133 -6.10 0.95 30.26
C THR A 133 -7.38 1.39 29.55
N GLY A 134 -8.48 0.65 29.79
CA GLY A 134 -9.82 1.03 29.32
C GLY A 134 -9.93 1.19 27.81
N ASP A 135 -10.75 2.14 27.36
CA ASP A 135 -11.08 2.36 25.96
C ASP A 135 -9.87 2.77 25.13
N LYS A 136 -8.92 3.51 25.71
CA LYS A 136 -7.68 3.89 25.02
C LYS A 136 -6.84 2.67 24.68
N LEU A 137 -6.70 1.73 25.62
CA LEU A 137 -6.01 0.47 25.37
C LEU A 137 -6.71 -0.36 24.30
N ALA A 138 -8.04 -0.49 24.38
CA ALA A 138 -8.84 -1.23 23.40
C ALA A 138 -8.66 -0.65 22.00
N LYS A 139 -8.82 0.67 21.84
CA LYS A 139 -8.62 1.37 20.57
C LYS A 139 -7.22 1.14 20.01
N TYR A 140 -6.18 1.32 20.80
CA TYR A 140 -4.78 1.21 20.33
C TYR A 140 -4.42 -0.23 19.95
N LYS A 141 -4.91 -1.21 20.70
CA LYS A 141 -4.78 -2.62 20.29
C LYS A 141 -5.59 -2.91 19.02
N GLY A 142 -6.77 -2.30 18.85
CA GLY A 142 -7.55 -2.39 17.62
C GLY A 142 -6.79 -1.89 16.39
N GLU A 143 -6.11 -0.76 16.51
CA GLU A 143 -5.25 -0.22 15.44
C GLU A 143 -4.06 -1.16 15.15
N ALA A 144 -3.42 -1.68 16.20
CA ALA A 144 -2.33 -2.64 16.06
C ALA A 144 -2.77 -3.96 15.39
N TYR A 145 -3.95 -4.49 15.75
CA TYR A 145 -4.54 -5.67 15.08
C TYR A 145 -4.84 -5.39 13.63
N PHE A 146 -5.44 -4.23 13.31
CA PHE A 146 -5.65 -3.83 11.91
C PHE A 146 -4.34 -3.80 11.13
N MET A 147 -3.31 -3.14 11.67
CA MET A 147 -2.00 -3.04 11.01
C MET A 147 -1.34 -4.42 10.83
N ARG A 148 -1.51 -5.36 11.77
CA ARG A 148 -0.98 -6.72 11.64
C ARG A 148 -1.73 -7.51 10.57
N ALA A 149 -3.05 -7.43 10.57
CA ALA A 149 -3.88 -8.02 9.53
C ALA A 149 -3.55 -7.47 8.14
N PHE A 150 -3.35 -6.16 8.02
CA PHE A 150 -2.94 -5.50 6.78
C PHE A 150 -1.63 -6.09 6.23
N ASN A 151 -0.60 -6.21 7.06
CA ASN A 151 0.68 -6.76 6.64
C ASN A 151 0.57 -8.25 6.25
N TYR A 152 -0.14 -9.09 7.04
CA TYR A 152 -0.34 -10.49 6.71
C TYR A 152 -1.23 -10.69 5.49
N PHE A 153 -2.22 -9.84 5.26
CA PHE A 153 -3.02 -9.88 4.04
C PHE A 153 -2.13 -9.76 2.79
N TRP A 154 -1.27 -8.75 2.74
CA TRP A 154 -0.36 -8.57 1.61
C TRP A 154 0.69 -9.68 1.50
N LEU A 155 1.22 -10.17 2.61
CA LEU A 155 2.11 -11.35 2.61
C LEU A 155 1.40 -12.58 2.01
N ALA A 156 0.16 -12.84 2.40
CA ALA A 156 -0.63 -13.95 1.85
C ALA A 156 -0.95 -13.77 0.37
N GLN A 157 -1.22 -12.53 -0.07
CA GLN A 157 -1.50 -12.26 -1.48
C GLN A 157 -0.25 -12.35 -2.37
N LEU A 158 0.91 -11.96 -1.86
CA LEU A 158 2.14 -11.94 -2.64
C LEU A 158 2.92 -13.25 -2.56
N TYR A 159 3.07 -13.84 -1.37
CA TYR A 159 3.95 -15.00 -1.15
C TYR A 159 3.20 -16.30 -0.81
N GLY A 160 1.90 -16.24 -0.61
CA GLY A 160 1.08 -17.41 -0.28
C GLY A 160 1.37 -17.94 1.12
N ASN A 161 2.13 -19.03 1.21
CA ASN A 161 2.49 -19.67 2.47
C ASN A 161 3.64 -18.94 3.15
N VAL A 162 3.39 -18.38 4.34
CA VAL A 162 4.38 -17.59 5.10
C VAL A 162 4.32 -17.93 6.60
N PRO A 163 5.40 -17.74 7.36
CA PRO A 163 5.36 -17.94 8.82
C PRO A 163 4.40 -16.96 9.51
N ILE A 164 3.61 -17.44 10.47
CA ILE A 164 2.83 -16.60 11.37
C ILE A 164 3.63 -16.36 12.65
N VAL A 165 4.08 -15.12 12.87
CA VAL A 165 4.83 -14.69 14.05
C VAL A 165 3.91 -13.90 14.96
N LYS A 166 3.71 -14.35 16.19
CA LYS A 166 2.84 -13.69 17.19
C LYS A 166 3.61 -13.17 18.41
N ASP A 167 4.82 -13.66 18.59
CA ASP A 167 5.60 -13.40 19.79
C ASP A 167 6.27 -12.03 19.76
N ASP A 168 6.46 -11.47 20.95
CA ASP A 168 7.29 -10.27 21.13
C ASP A 168 8.73 -10.58 20.68
N PRO A 169 9.28 -9.84 19.73
CA PRO A 169 10.62 -10.08 19.17
C PRO A 169 11.74 -10.01 20.22
N PHE A 170 11.49 -9.30 21.33
CA PHE A 170 12.47 -9.22 22.42
C PHE A 170 12.43 -10.40 23.39
N LYS A 171 11.45 -11.28 23.25
CA LYS A 171 11.27 -12.48 24.10
C LYS A 171 11.33 -13.78 23.30
N ALA A 172 11.21 -13.70 21.99
CA ALA A 172 11.17 -14.86 21.14
C ALA A 172 12.57 -15.48 20.92
N ASP A 173 12.63 -16.79 20.87
CA ASP A 173 13.83 -17.52 20.43
C ASP A 173 13.78 -17.72 18.92
N PHE A 174 14.48 -16.86 18.18
CA PHE A 174 14.59 -16.95 16.72
C PHE A 174 15.73 -17.84 16.22
N LYS A 175 16.36 -18.63 17.09
CA LYS A 175 17.42 -19.56 16.69
C LYS A 175 16.88 -20.74 15.88
N THR A 176 15.63 -21.10 16.10
CA THR A 176 14.94 -22.15 15.34
C THR A 176 14.22 -21.55 14.14
N PRO A 177 14.48 -22.03 12.91
CA PRO A 177 13.73 -21.59 11.74
C PRO A 177 12.23 -21.84 11.91
N MET A 178 11.42 -20.82 11.64
CA MET A 178 9.96 -20.94 11.74
C MET A 178 9.39 -21.64 10.51
N ALA A 179 8.51 -22.61 10.73
CA ALA A 179 7.78 -23.25 9.65
C ALA A 179 6.81 -22.26 8.99
N LYS A 180 6.60 -22.42 7.68
CA LYS A 180 5.57 -21.68 6.95
C LYS A 180 4.19 -22.22 7.34
N SER A 181 3.27 -21.34 7.63
CA SER A 181 1.85 -21.63 7.68
C SER A 181 1.27 -21.66 6.28
N THR A 182 0.23 -22.43 6.06
CA THR A 182 -0.50 -22.40 4.79
C THR A 182 -1.17 -21.03 4.57
N ARG A 183 -1.38 -20.65 3.32
CA ARG A 183 -2.10 -19.41 3.00
C ARG A 183 -3.48 -19.35 3.67
N ALA A 184 -4.17 -20.47 3.77
CA ALA A 184 -5.47 -20.55 4.46
C ALA A 184 -5.36 -20.21 5.95
N GLU A 185 -4.32 -20.72 6.65
CA GLU A 185 -4.05 -20.40 8.06
C GLU A 185 -3.67 -18.93 8.24
N VAL A 186 -2.86 -18.37 7.31
CA VAL A 186 -2.51 -16.94 7.34
C VAL A 186 -3.76 -16.08 7.18
N LEU A 187 -4.66 -16.41 6.24
CA LEU A 187 -5.90 -15.67 6.05
C LEU A 187 -6.89 -15.84 7.22
N ALA A 188 -6.94 -17.00 7.84
CA ALA A 188 -7.71 -17.20 9.07
C ALA A 188 -7.20 -16.26 10.19
N PHE A 189 -5.88 -16.10 10.29
CA PHE A 189 -5.27 -15.17 11.24
C PHE A 189 -5.56 -13.71 10.86
N VAL A 190 -5.55 -13.35 9.58
CA VAL A 190 -5.98 -12.03 9.09
C VAL A 190 -7.42 -11.73 9.50
N TYR A 191 -8.35 -12.68 9.33
CA TYR A 191 -9.74 -12.49 9.74
C TYR A 191 -9.87 -12.31 11.26
N GLN A 192 -9.14 -13.09 12.04
CA GLN A 192 -9.13 -12.95 13.50
C GLN A 192 -8.69 -11.55 13.95
N ASP A 193 -7.61 -11.04 13.38
CA ASP A 193 -7.10 -9.71 13.71
C ASP A 193 -8.05 -8.60 13.20
N LEU A 194 -8.64 -8.76 12.01
CA LEU A 194 -9.64 -7.80 11.51
C LEU A 194 -10.90 -7.78 12.38
N ASP A 195 -11.36 -8.92 12.86
CA ASP A 195 -12.52 -8.99 13.77
C ASP A 195 -12.22 -8.32 15.11
N ALA A 196 -11.03 -8.53 15.67
CA ALA A 196 -10.59 -7.84 16.87
C ALA A 196 -10.49 -6.32 16.65
N ALA A 197 -9.98 -5.90 15.49
CA ALA A 197 -9.93 -4.48 15.13
C ALA A 197 -11.33 -3.87 14.97
N ILE A 198 -12.23 -4.53 14.25
CA ILE A 198 -13.63 -4.07 14.06
C ILE A 198 -14.37 -3.91 15.39
N ALA A 199 -14.11 -4.81 16.35
CA ALA A 199 -14.74 -4.76 17.68
C ALA A 199 -14.21 -3.61 18.55
N ALA A 200 -12.94 -3.22 18.38
CA ALA A 200 -12.25 -2.28 19.27
C ALA A 200 -12.14 -0.86 18.71
N LEU A 201 -12.20 -0.70 17.39
CA LEU A 201 -12.00 0.60 16.74
C LEU A 201 -13.28 1.47 16.80
N PRO A 202 -13.12 2.81 16.87
CA PRO A 202 -14.25 3.73 16.88
C PRO A 202 -15.03 3.64 15.55
N ASP A 203 -16.34 3.80 15.69
CA ASP A 203 -17.27 3.75 14.55
C ASP A 203 -17.47 5.13 13.91
N ASP A 204 -16.35 5.78 13.60
CA ASP A 204 -16.26 7.10 12.98
C ASP A 204 -15.93 7.00 11.50
N ALA A 205 -16.08 8.10 10.75
CA ALA A 205 -15.47 8.24 9.43
C ALA A 205 -13.94 8.41 9.57
N TYR A 206 -13.20 7.87 8.61
CA TYR A 206 -11.75 8.06 8.56
C TYR A 206 -11.40 9.52 8.31
N SER A 207 -10.53 10.10 9.13
CA SER A 207 -10.10 11.49 8.99
C SER A 207 -8.68 11.76 9.49
N SER A 208 -8.30 11.15 10.60
CA SER A 208 -7.06 11.49 11.34
C SER A 208 -5.80 10.78 10.84
N GLY A 209 -5.91 9.86 9.89
CA GLY A 209 -4.81 8.97 9.50
C GLY A 209 -4.75 7.67 10.31
N HIS A 210 -5.45 7.59 11.42
CA HIS A 210 -5.59 6.38 12.23
C HIS A 210 -6.74 5.50 11.72
N ALA A 211 -6.56 4.19 11.73
CA ALA A 211 -7.59 3.25 11.32
C ALA A 211 -8.84 3.38 12.21
N VAL A 212 -9.99 3.28 11.58
CA VAL A 212 -11.31 3.25 12.21
C VAL A 212 -12.01 1.94 11.85
N LYS A 213 -13.14 1.65 12.50
CA LYS A 213 -13.91 0.42 12.28
C LYS A 213 -14.18 0.15 10.80
N THR A 214 -14.61 1.15 10.04
CA THR A 214 -14.89 1.01 8.63
C THR A 214 -13.64 0.77 7.77
N THR A 215 -12.46 1.23 8.20
CA THR A 215 -11.18 0.86 7.57
C THR A 215 -10.94 -0.65 7.68
N ALA A 216 -11.08 -1.21 8.88
CA ALA A 216 -10.91 -2.65 9.12
C ALA A 216 -11.99 -3.48 8.40
N GLN A 217 -13.25 -3.02 8.40
CA GLN A 217 -14.33 -3.65 7.63
C GLN A 217 -14.02 -3.65 6.13
N GLY A 218 -13.56 -2.54 5.55
CA GLY A 218 -13.22 -2.44 4.14
C GLY A 218 -12.10 -3.40 3.72
N TYR A 219 -11.06 -3.54 4.54
CA TYR A 219 -10.01 -4.56 4.32
C TYR A 219 -10.53 -5.98 4.49
N LYS A 220 -11.49 -6.22 5.40
CA LYS A 220 -12.14 -7.52 5.52
C LYS A 220 -13.00 -7.85 4.30
N VAL A 221 -13.74 -6.87 3.74
CA VAL A 221 -14.46 -7.02 2.46
C VAL A 221 -13.49 -7.42 1.34
N ARG A 222 -12.36 -6.71 1.23
CA ARG A 222 -11.32 -7.01 0.23
C ARG A 222 -10.79 -8.43 0.40
N ALA A 223 -10.45 -8.85 1.62
CA ALA A 223 -9.94 -10.19 1.91
C ALA A 223 -10.98 -11.28 1.60
N LEU A 224 -12.24 -11.07 1.94
CA LEU A 224 -13.34 -11.99 1.62
C LEU A 224 -13.56 -12.13 0.10
N LEU A 225 -13.50 -11.01 -0.61
CA LEU A 225 -13.65 -10.98 -2.07
C LEU A 225 -12.51 -11.74 -2.78
N PHE A 226 -11.27 -11.59 -2.30
CA PHE A 226 -10.12 -12.33 -2.82
C PHE A 226 -10.26 -13.84 -2.62
N GLU A 227 -10.89 -14.28 -1.54
CA GLU A 227 -11.17 -15.69 -1.25
C GLU A 227 -12.50 -16.16 -1.84
N LYS A 228 -13.14 -15.36 -2.69
CA LYS A 228 -14.43 -15.67 -3.33
C LYS A 228 -15.56 -15.97 -2.34
N LYS A 229 -15.45 -15.45 -1.11
CA LYS A 229 -16.51 -15.50 -0.10
C LYS A 229 -17.51 -14.38 -0.37
N TYR A 230 -18.15 -14.47 -1.53
CA TYR A 230 -18.94 -13.39 -2.10
C TYR A 230 -20.10 -12.94 -1.23
N ALA A 231 -20.89 -13.88 -0.69
CA ALA A 231 -22.03 -13.53 0.17
C ALA A 231 -21.61 -12.77 1.43
N GLU A 232 -20.51 -13.19 2.08
CA GLU A 232 -19.97 -12.53 3.27
C GLU A 232 -19.40 -11.14 2.91
N ALA A 233 -18.70 -11.04 1.78
CA ALA A 233 -18.15 -9.78 1.28
C ALA A 233 -19.26 -8.76 0.97
N ALA A 234 -20.33 -9.20 0.27
CA ALA A 234 -21.47 -8.36 -0.05
C ALA A 234 -22.20 -7.87 1.22
N ALA A 235 -22.46 -8.77 2.17
CA ALA A 235 -23.11 -8.41 3.43
C ALA A 235 -22.32 -7.37 4.22
N LEU A 236 -21.00 -7.53 4.32
CA LEU A 236 -20.15 -6.59 5.06
C LEU A 236 -19.99 -5.25 4.32
N ALA A 237 -19.81 -5.27 2.99
CA ALA A 237 -19.76 -4.05 2.19
C ALA A 237 -21.06 -3.26 2.27
N LYS A 238 -22.21 -3.98 2.27
CA LYS A 238 -23.52 -3.35 2.46
C LYS A 238 -23.64 -2.63 3.81
N GLN A 239 -23.10 -3.20 4.89
CA GLN A 239 -23.10 -2.53 6.20
C GLN A 239 -22.34 -1.20 6.16
N ILE A 240 -21.20 -1.15 5.45
CA ILE A 240 -20.43 0.09 5.28
C ILE A 240 -21.25 1.13 4.49
N ILE A 241 -21.90 0.69 3.40
CA ILE A 241 -22.71 1.55 2.53
C ILE A 241 -23.91 2.10 3.29
N ASP A 242 -24.67 1.24 3.97
CA ASP A 242 -25.87 1.61 4.72
C ASP A 242 -25.53 2.54 5.93
N GLY A 243 -24.29 2.50 6.42
CA GLY A 243 -23.81 3.37 7.48
C GLY A 243 -23.71 4.84 7.10
N ASN A 244 -23.73 5.18 5.81
CA ASN A 244 -23.77 6.54 5.26
C ASN A 244 -22.67 7.48 5.81
N LYS A 245 -21.49 6.93 6.14
CA LYS A 245 -20.36 7.71 6.69
C LYS A 245 -19.49 8.33 5.61
N TYR A 246 -19.59 7.85 4.39
CA TYR A 246 -18.76 8.25 3.26
C TYR A 246 -19.63 8.66 2.08
N SER A 247 -19.05 9.46 1.22
CA SER A 247 -19.64 9.84 -0.06
C SER A 247 -18.58 9.87 -1.15
N LEU A 248 -18.97 9.65 -2.39
CA LEU A 248 -18.07 9.89 -3.52
C LEU A 248 -17.72 11.37 -3.59
N ASN A 249 -16.44 11.70 -3.78
CA ASN A 249 -16.06 13.08 -4.06
C ASN A 249 -16.70 13.53 -5.36
N PRO A 250 -17.35 14.69 -5.37
CA PRO A 250 -17.94 15.24 -6.59
C PRO A 250 -16.90 15.41 -7.72
N ASP A 251 -15.70 15.78 -7.37
CA ASP A 251 -14.56 15.85 -8.28
C ASP A 251 -13.70 14.59 -8.11
N TYR A 252 -13.57 13.79 -9.16
CA TYR A 252 -12.76 12.58 -9.17
C TYR A 252 -11.30 12.85 -8.80
N ASP A 253 -10.72 13.93 -9.35
CA ASP A 253 -9.32 14.31 -9.12
C ASP A 253 -9.05 14.72 -7.67
N ALA A 254 -10.08 15.18 -6.95
CA ALA A 254 -9.96 15.60 -5.56
C ALA A 254 -9.46 14.50 -4.61
N ASN A 255 -9.60 13.24 -5.00
CA ASN A 255 -9.06 12.12 -4.22
C ASN A 255 -7.52 12.05 -4.24
N PHE A 256 -6.84 12.77 -5.13
CA PHE A 256 -5.44 12.53 -5.45
C PHE A 256 -4.51 13.73 -5.22
N TYR A 257 -5.03 14.85 -4.72
CA TYR A 257 -4.23 16.01 -4.31
C TYR A 257 -4.67 16.53 -2.94
N LYS A 258 -3.74 17.08 -2.18
CA LYS A 258 -3.92 17.36 -0.75
C LYS A 258 -5.14 18.17 -0.39
N ALA A 259 -5.39 19.28 -1.10
CA ALA A 259 -6.53 20.15 -0.82
C ALA A 259 -7.87 19.42 -1.04
N GLY A 260 -7.97 18.64 -2.11
CA GLY A 260 -9.16 17.82 -2.40
C GLY A 260 -9.35 16.70 -1.40
N GLN A 261 -8.26 16.03 -1.02
CA GLN A 261 -8.28 14.97 0.01
C GLN A 261 -8.78 15.47 1.37
N ASN A 262 -8.36 16.67 1.74
CA ASN A 262 -8.80 17.30 3.00
C ASN A 262 -10.26 17.80 2.97
N ALA A 263 -10.78 18.11 1.80
CA ALA A 263 -12.14 18.60 1.62
C ALA A 263 -13.17 17.48 1.40
N GLY A 264 -12.70 16.31 0.94
CA GLY A 264 -13.54 15.17 0.59
C GLY A 264 -13.83 14.23 1.74
N ASN A 265 -14.75 13.28 1.49
CA ASN A 265 -15.11 12.24 2.44
C ASN A 265 -15.18 10.85 1.77
N GLU A 266 -14.33 10.63 0.77
CA GLU A 266 -14.28 9.34 0.04
C GLU A 266 -13.18 8.41 0.56
N ILE A 267 -12.09 8.99 1.12
CA ILE A 267 -10.93 8.23 1.57
C ILE A 267 -11.25 7.47 2.85
N MET A 268 -10.97 6.18 2.87
CA MET A 268 -11.20 5.28 4.00
C MET A 268 -9.90 4.76 4.63
N PHE A 269 -8.79 4.85 3.91
CA PHE A 269 -7.44 4.63 4.43
C PHE A 269 -6.39 5.17 3.46
N SER A 270 -5.36 5.81 4.01
CA SER A 270 -4.26 6.38 3.21
C SER A 270 -2.94 6.41 3.99
N VAL A 271 -1.84 6.47 3.27
CA VAL A 271 -0.54 6.85 3.82
C VAL A 271 -0.52 8.37 3.89
N LYS A 272 -0.37 8.91 5.10
CA LYS A 272 -0.43 10.35 5.34
C LYS A 272 0.90 11.04 5.10
N PHE A 273 0.84 12.16 4.38
CA PHE A 273 1.95 13.08 4.21
C PHE A 273 1.54 14.48 4.65
N LEU A 274 2.50 15.29 5.10
CA LEU A 274 2.25 16.64 5.58
C LEU A 274 3.50 17.51 5.46
N LEU A 275 3.47 18.48 4.56
CA LEU A 275 4.53 19.47 4.45
C LEU A 275 4.60 20.35 5.70
N PRO A 276 5.77 20.77 6.13
CA PRO A 276 7.11 20.44 5.57
C PRO A 276 7.77 19.22 6.22
N ASN A 277 7.10 18.51 7.11
CA ASN A 277 7.73 17.54 8.01
C ASN A 277 7.73 16.11 7.45
N ILE A 278 6.68 15.73 6.71
CA ILE A 278 6.51 14.42 6.09
C ILE A 278 6.12 14.64 4.64
N GLU A 279 7.12 14.75 3.80
CA GLU A 279 6.96 14.97 2.36
C GLU A 279 7.20 13.70 1.57
N HIS A 280 6.70 13.64 0.35
CA HIS A 280 7.19 12.65 -0.60
C HIS A 280 8.69 12.87 -0.75
N ALA A 281 9.46 11.82 -0.52
CA ALA A 281 10.88 11.85 -0.79
C ALA A 281 11.09 12.21 -2.26
N ASP A 282 11.79 13.26 -2.48
CA ASP A 282 12.16 13.82 -3.78
C ASP A 282 10.97 14.14 -4.66
N ALA A 283 10.52 15.11 -4.97
CA ALA A 283 9.70 15.34 -6.15
C ALA A 283 9.35 14.04 -6.96
N ALA A 284 9.61 12.89 -6.32
CA ALA A 284 9.62 11.56 -6.93
C ALA A 284 8.32 11.32 -7.66
N LEU A 285 7.20 11.68 -7.05
CA LEU A 285 5.92 11.54 -7.70
C LEU A 285 5.85 12.44 -8.94
N ASN A 286 6.10 13.73 -8.78
CA ASN A 286 6.00 14.71 -9.86
C ASN A 286 7.09 14.51 -10.92
N VAL A 287 8.33 14.31 -10.50
CA VAL A 287 9.48 14.14 -11.40
C VAL A 287 9.45 12.77 -12.08
N THR A 288 9.19 11.70 -11.33
CA THR A 288 9.15 10.34 -11.89
C THR A 288 8.01 10.19 -12.88
N MET A 289 6.83 10.72 -12.55
CA MET A 289 5.68 10.62 -13.43
C MET A 289 5.81 11.50 -14.65
N GLN A 290 6.37 12.68 -14.50
CA GLN A 290 6.38 13.69 -15.52
C GLN A 290 7.75 13.86 -16.20
N THR A 291 8.75 14.32 -15.46
CA THR A 291 10.06 14.65 -16.04
C THR A 291 10.76 13.43 -16.60
N TRP A 292 10.61 12.28 -15.97
CA TRP A 292 11.24 11.05 -16.42
C TRP A 292 10.30 10.12 -17.19
N GLY A 293 9.00 10.38 -17.18
CA GLY A 293 8.01 9.51 -17.80
C GLY A 293 8.09 8.07 -17.28
N GLY A 294 8.37 7.92 -15.99
CA GLY A 294 8.65 6.61 -15.37
C GLY A 294 7.47 5.65 -15.42
N TYR A 295 6.26 6.18 -15.38
CA TYR A 295 5.01 5.44 -15.52
C TYR A 295 4.28 5.93 -16.75
N GLN A 296 3.85 5.02 -17.60
CA GLN A 296 3.18 5.37 -18.85
C GLN A 296 1.97 4.46 -19.07
N GLY A 297 0.82 5.07 -19.40
CA GLY A 297 -0.39 4.33 -19.72
C GLY A 297 -0.25 3.53 -21.00
N THR A 298 -0.79 2.33 -21.04
CA THR A 298 -0.82 1.52 -22.26
C THR A 298 -1.98 1.93 -23.16
N GLN A 299 -1.82 1.70 -24.46
CA GLN A 299 -2.91 1.91 -25.41
C GLN A 299 -4.15 1.06 -25.07
N ASP A 300 -3.93 -0.16 -24.58
CA ASP A 300 -5.00 -1.10 -24.19
C ASP A 300 -5.90 -0.52 -23.08
N LEU A 301 -5.30 0.15 -22.08
CA LEU A 301 -6.09 0.87 -21.06
C LEU A 301 -6.79 2.10 -21.66
N ILE A 302 -6.10 2.85 -22.52
CA ILE A 302 -6.68 4.07 -23.11
C ILE A 302 -7.88 3.74 -23.99
N ASP A 303 -7.87 2.61 -24.66
CA ASP A 303 -8.98 2.12 -25.49
C ASP A 303 -10.13 1.53 -24.66
N GLU A 304 -9.89 1.17 -23.41
CA GLU A 304 -10.91 0.68 -22.49
C GLU A 304 -11.93 1.75 -22.09
N TYR A 305 -11.52 3.04 -22.03
CA TYR A 305 -12.45 4.11 -21.67
C TYR A 305 -13.56 4.28 -22.71
N GLU A 306 -14.80 4.33 -22.24
CA GLU A 306 -15.96 4.59 -23.10
C GLU A 306 -15.86 5.98 -23.75
N ALA A 307 -16.49 6.16 -24.88
CA ALA A 307 -16.55 7.45 -25.54
C ALA A 307 -17.15 8.54 -24.63
N GLY A 308 -16.43 9.60 -24.41
CA GLY A 308 -16.87 10.70 -23.55
C GLY A 308 -16.60 10.51 -22.06
N ASP A 309 -15.96 9.42 -21.64
CA ASP A 309 -15.57 9.25 -20.22
C ASP A 309 -14.49 10.26 -19.84
N PRO A 310 -14.80 11.25 -18.96
CA PRO A 310 -13.85 12.29 -18.62
C PRO A 310 -12.70 11.80 -17.74
N ARG A 311 -12.86 10.66 -17.05
CA ARG A 311 -11.78 10.04 -16.24
C ARG A 311 -10.54 9.76 -17.07
N LYS A 312 -10.73 9.51 -18.38
CA LYS A 312 -9.62 9.36 -19.33
C LYS A 312 -8.68 10.57 -19.31
N SER A 313 -9.22 11.78 -19.47
CA SER A 313 -8.44 13.04 -19.48
C SER A 313 -8.10 13.55 -18.07
N MET A 314 -8.78 13.05 -17.03
CA MET A 314 -8.45 13.31 -15.64
C MET A 314 -7.25 12.47 -15.18
N THR A 315 -7.11 11.27 -15.71
CA THR A 315 -6.04 10.33 -15.32
C THR A 315 -4.77 10.51 -16.14
N TRP A 316 -4.88 10.91 -17.42
CA TRP A 316 -3.77 10.90 -18.37
C TRP A 316 -3.61 12.24 -19.10
N PHE A 317 -2.36 12.60 -19.35
CA PHE A 317 -2.03 13.60 -20.37
C PHE A 317 -1.97 12.93 -21.74
N PHE A 318 -2.48 13.64 -22.74
CA PHE A 318 -2.46 13.22 -24.13
C PHE A 318 -1.48 14.05 -24.94
N PRO A 319 -0.93 13.49 -26.03
CA PRO A 319 -0.19 14.27 -27.03
C PRO A 319 -0.99 15.50 -27.46
N GLY A 320 -0.42 16.70 -27.32
CA GLY A 320 -1.08 17.98 -27.59
C GLY A 320 -1.73 18.66 -26.38
N ASP A 321 -1.79 18.02 -25.20
CA ASP A 321 -2.17 18.69 -23.96
C ASP A 321 -1.06 19.69 -23.59
N GLY A 322 -1.30 20.95 -23.78
CA GLY A 322 -0.31 22.01 -23.61
C GLY A 322 -0.35 22.71 -22.27
N SER A 323 0.64 23.58 -22.04
CA SER A 323 0.74 24.49 -20.90
C SER A 323 -0.41 25.49 -20.79
N ASP A 324 -1.19 25.64 -21.84
CA ASP A 324 -2.39 26.50 -21.93
C ASP A 324 -3.52 26.03 -20.98
N LYS A 325 -3.49 24.76 -20.54
CA LYS A 325 -4.45 24.23 -19.55
C LYS A 325 -4.01 24.43 -18.10
N GLY A 326 -3.00 25.25 -17.84
CA GLY A 326 -2.52 25.53 -16.48
C GLY A 326 -1.69 24.43 -15.85
N TRP A 327 -1.34 23.39 -16.60
CA TRP A 327 -0.43 22.34 -16.17
C TRP A 327 1.02 22.72 -16.48
N PRO A 328 1.98 22.33 -15.63
CA PRO A 328 3.32 22.88 -15.65
C PRO A 328 4.18 22.46 -16.83
N PHE A 329 3.70 21.57 -17.66
CA PHE A 329 4.49 21.09 -18.79
C PHE A 329 3.83 21.45 -20.11
N ASN A 330 4.63 21.95 -21.02
CA ASN A 330 4.40 21.62 -22.42
C ASN A 330 4.32 20.09 -22.48
N ASN A 331 3.28 19.57 -23.10
CA ASN A 331 3.13 18.12 -23.23
C ASN A 331 4.48 17.49 -23.49
N PRO A 332 4.96 16.67 -22.58
CA PRO A 332 6.30 16.10 -22.74
C PRO A 332 6.39 15.10 -23.88
N ALA A 333 5.28 14.51 -24.31
CA ALA A 333 5.27 13.73 -25.55
C ALA A 333 5.54 14.61 -26.79
N VAL A 334 5.47 15.93 -26.62
CA VAL A 334 5.83 16.93 -27.61
C VAL A 334 7.07 17.74 -27.20
N ALA A 335 7.48 17.63 -25.94
CA ALA A 335 8.65 18.33 -25.44
C ALA A 335 9.89 17.79 -26.16
N THR A 336 10.36 18.62 -26.97
CA THR A 336 11.68 18.73 -27.58
C THR A 336 12.44 17.44 -27.83
N PRO A 337 12.61 17.07 -29.09
CA PRO A 337 13.68 16.20 -29.48
C PRO A 337 14.99 16.73 -28.89
N GLY A 338 15.58 16.02 -27.92
CA GLY A 338 16.84 16.39 -27.32
C GLY A 338 16.80 16.98 -25.92
N GLY A 339 15.64 17.21 -25.34
CA GLY A 339 15.50 17.62 -23.95
C GLY A 339 15.37 16.42 -23.02
N GLY A 340 16.47 15.79 -22.67
CA GLY A 340 16.46 14.61 -21.80
C GLY A 340 16.03 13.32 -22.54
N GLN A 341 16.81 12.31 -22.47
CA GLN A 341 16.66 11.05 -23.22
C GLN A 341 15.43 10.21 -22.83
N ASP A 342 14.50 10.74 -22.06
CA ASP A 342 13.53 9.94 -21.34
C ASP A 342 12.11 10.01 -21.88
N TRP A 343 11.87 10.87 -22.86
CA TRP A 343 10.56 11.03 -23.48
C TRP A 343 10.38 10.08 -24.66
N ILE A 344 9.28 9.36 -24.64
CA ILE A 344 8.87 8.52 -25.76
C ILE A 344 7.65 9.18 -26.39
N GLU A 345 7.78 9.60 -27.64
CA GLU A 345 6.63 10.11 -28.41
C GLU A 345 5.48 9.11 -28.40
N GLY A 346 4.28 9.60 -28.13
CA GLY A 346 3.07 8.82 -28.26
C GLY A 346 2.61 8.07 -27.00
N PHE A 347 3.18 8.36 -25.82
CA PHE A 347 2.72 7.74 -24.58
C PHE A 347 1.88 8.70 -23.74
N TYR A 348 1.08 8.06 -22.84
CA TYR A 348 0.17 8.74 -21.94
C TYR A 348 0.83 8.85 -20.57
N LEU A 349 1.15 10.08 -20.16
CA LEU A 349 1.76 10.33 -18.85
C LEU A 349 0.69 10.50 -17.77
N PRO A 350 0.94 10.02 -16.54
CA PRO A 350 0.01 10.19 -15.45
C PRO A 350 -0.25 11.66 -15.14
N LYS A 351 -1.52 12.01 -15.03
CA LYS A 351 -2.02 13.28 -14.51
C LYS A 351 -2.61 13.11 -13.11
N LYS A 352 -3.22 11.98 -12.88
CA LYS A 352 -3.67 11.53 -11.56
C LYS A 352 -2.52 11.59 -10.56
N TRP A 353 -2.76 11.98 -9.34
CA TRP A 353 -1.81 12.25 -8.27
C TRP A 353 -1.05 13.59 -8.38
N LEU A 354 -1.20 14.35 -9.42
CA LEU A 354 -0.58 15.65 -9.51
C LEU A 354 -1.46 16.74 -8.88
N THR A 355 -0.82 17.67 -8.20
CA THR A 355 -1.52 18.85 -7.68
C THR A 355 -1.86 19.81 -8.81
N PRO A 356 -3.13 20.16 -9.00
CA PRO A 356 -3.53 21.14 -10.00
C PRO A 356 -2.77 22.48 -9.88
N GLY A 357 -2.31 23.02 -10.99
CA GLY A 357 -1.58 24.29 -11.02
C GLY A 357 -0.10 24.21 -10.61
N LEU A 358 0.41 23.05 -10.31
CA LEU A 358 1.83 22.85 -10.06
C LEU A 358 2.65 23.21 -11.29
N LYS A 359 3.52 24.22 -11.17
CA LYS A 359 4.38 24.67 -12.27
C LYS A 359 5.79 24.12 -12.12
N ASN A 360 6.35 23.62 -13.22
CA ASN A 360 7.73 23.15 -13.30
C ASN A 360 8.09 22.14 -12.20
N PRO A 361 7.54 20.91 -12.24
CA PRO A 361 7.94 19.87 -11.31
C PRO A 361 9.41 19.57 -11.53
N ASP A 362 10.19 19.94 -10.58
CA ASP A 362 11.61 19.61 -10.49
C ASP A 362 11.89 18.93 -9.14
N TYR A 363 13.13 18.55 -8.92
CA TYR A 363 13.55 17.89 -7.67
C TYR A 363 13.35 18.76 -6.40
N GLY A 364 13.16 20.05 -6.56
CA GLY A 364 12.89 21.00 -5.47
C GLY A 364 11.41 21.07 -5.08
N VAL A 365 10.51 20.54 -5.92
CA VAL A 365 9.08 20.57 -5.64
C VAL A 365 8.70 19.37 -4.75
N LYS A 366 8.27 19.70 -3.54
CA LYS A 366 7.82 18.74 -2.53
C LYS A 366 6.31 18.53 -2.63
N GLY A 367 5.86 17.31 -2.46
CA GLY A 367 4.46 16.92 -2.42
C GLY A 367 4.05 16.36 -1.07
N ASP A 368 2.79 16.52 -0.72
CA ASP A 368 2.22 15.98 0.51
C ASP A 368 0.84 15.34 0.33
N ASN A 369 0.44 15.10 -0.91
CA ASN A 369 -0.78 14.33 -1.17
C ASN A 369 -0.63 12.90 -0.64
N ASP A 370 -1.66 12.44 0.04
CA ASP A 370 -1.70 11.11 0.65
C ASP A 370 -1.78 10.03 -0.42
N PHE A 371 -1.11 8.90 -0.22
CA PHE A 371 -1.36 7.71 -1.04
C PHE A 371 -2.61 6.99 -0.55
N VAL A 372 -3.65 7.00 -1.36
CA VAL A 372 -4.94 6.37 -1.05
C VAL A 372 -4.81 4.85 -1.20
N LEU A 373 -5.09 4.12 -0.12
CA LEU A 373 -5.04 2.66 -0.07
C LEU A 373 -6.44 2.01 -0.10
N LEU A 374 -7.46 2.76 0.32
CA LEU A 374 -8.85 2.35 0.28
C LEU A 374 -9.74 3.58 0.18
N ARG A 375 -10.69 3.58 -0.73
CA ARG A 375 -11.69 4.65 -0.88
C ARG A 375 -13.09 4.07 -1.13
N TYR A 376 -14.09 4.89 -0.90
CA TYR A 376 -15.49 4.45 -0.91
C TYR A 376 -15.97 3.90 -2.26
N ALA A 377 -15.46 4.43 -3.37
CA ALA A 377 -15.74 3.86 -4.69
C ALA A 377 -15.30 2.38 -4.79
N ASP A 378 -14.19 1.99 -4.14
CA ASP A 378 -13.78 0.59 -4.13
C ASP A 378 -14.77 -0.28 -3.32
N ILE A 379 -15.28 0.22 -2.18
CA ILE A 379 -16.32 -0.49 -1.42
C ILE A 379 -17.58 -0.70 -2.28
N LYS A 380 -18.01 0.31 -3.01
CA LYS A 380 -19.19 0.22 -3.91
C LYS A 380 -18.98 -0.83 -5.00
N LEU A 381 -17.84 -0.81 -5.66
CA LEU A 381 -17.54 -1.76 -6.74
C LEU A 381 -17.21 -3.16 -6.21
N MET A 382 -16.61 -3.29 -5.01
CA MET A 382 -16.47 -4.59 -4.33
C MET A 382 -17.83 -5.18 -3.92
N TYR A 383 -18.76 -4.34 -3.43
CA TYR A 383 -20.14 -4.77 -3.16
C TYR A 383 -20.80 -5.27 -4.42
N ALA A 384 -20.77 -4.46 -5.50
CA ALA A 384 -21.39 -4.80 -6.76
C ALA A 384 -20.86 -6.14 -7.31
N GLU A 385 -19.57 -6.36 -7.26
CA GLU A 385 -18.95 -7.61 -7.66
C GLU A 385 -19.40 -8.77 -6.77
N ALA A 386 -19.27 -8.62 -5.46
CA ALA A 386 -19.61 -9.67 -4.51
C ALA A 386 -21.10 -10.08 -4.60
N GLN A 387 -22.00 -9.11 -4.69
CA GLN A 387 -23.43 -9.35 -4.81
C GLN A 387 -23.77 -10.01 -6.15
N ASN A 388 -23.18 -9.52 -7.25
CA ASN A 388 -23.36 -10.13 -8.57
C ASN A 388 -22.89 -11.59 -8.59
N GLU A 389 -21.73 -11.89 -8.00
CA GLU A 389 -21.20 -13.26 -7.96
C GLU A 389 -22.00 -14.18 -7.04
N ALA A 390 -22.54 -13.65 -5.93
CA ALA A 390 -23.30 -14.43 -4.95
C ALA A 390 -24.74 -14.73 -5.42
N ALA A 391 -25.42 -13.76 -6.03
CA ALA A 391 -26.86 -13.84 -6.29
C ALA A 391 -27.29 -13.39 -7.70
N GLY A 392 -26.36 -12.88 -8.50
CA GLY A 392 -26.65 -12.25 -9.79
C GLY A 392 -26.96 -10.75 -9.67
N PRO A 393 -27.16 -10.08 -10.84
CA PRO A 393 -27.38 -8.64 -10.86
C PRO A 393 -28.80 -8.32 -10.40
N ASP A 394 -28.90 -7.56 -9.33
CA ASP A 394 -30.14 -6.97 -8.84
C ASP A 394 -30.08 -5.43 -8.85
N ALA A 395 -31.16 -4.77 -8.44
CA ALA A 395 -31.23 -3.31 -8.42
C ALA A 395 -30.10 -2.67 -7.57
N SER A 396 -29.63 -3.35 -6.53
CA SER A 396 -28.57 -2.83 -5.66
C SER A 396 -27.21 -2.86 -6.34
N VAL A 397 -26.93 -3.87 -7.16
CA VAL A 397 -25.71 -3.95 -8.00
C VAL A 397 -25.67 -2.77 -8.98
N TYR A 398 -26.77 -2.56 -9.71
CA TYR A 398 -26.89 -1.43 -10.63
C TYR A 398 -26.70 -0.08 -9.90
N ALA A 399 -27.32 0.08 -8.75
CA ALA A 399 -27.23 1.32 -7.97
C ALA A 399 -25.79 1.68 -7.64
N GLN A 400 -24.97 0.73 -7.16
CA GLN A 400 -23.59 1.03 -6.76
C GLN A 400 -22.70 1.36 -7.95
N ILE A 401 -22.85 0.67 -9.06
CA ILE A 401 -22.07 0.96 -10.26
C ILE A 401 -22.50 2.31 -10.87
N ASN A 402 -23.80 2.53 -11.00
CA ASN A 402 -24.33 3.75 -11.60
C ASN A 402 -23.99 4.98 -10.75
N GLU A 403 -23.91 4.86 -9.43
CA GLU A 403 -23.49 5.98 -8.57
C GLU A 403 -22.02 6.36 -8.80
N VAL A 404 -21.13 5.39 -9.05
CA VAL A 404 -19.75 5.67 -9.44
C VAL A 404 -19.69 6.34 -10.82
N ARG A 405 -20.52 5.87 -11.77
CA ARG A 405 -20.60 6.41 -13.14
C ARG A 405 -21.20 7.81 -13.19
N ASP A 406 -22.24 8.06 -12.39
CA ASP A 406 -22.98 9.35 -12.34
C ASP A 406 -22.37 10.35 -11.35
N ARG A 407 -21.17 10.09 -10.85
CA ARG A 407 -20.45 11.04 -10.01
C ARG A 407 -20.40 12.41 -10.71
N PRO A 408 -20.70 13.54 -10.01
CA PRO A 408 -20.52 14.86 -10.58
C PRO A 408 -19.12 15.03 -11.21
N GLY A 409 -19.05 15.57 -12.41
CA GLY A 409 -17.81 15.67 -13.18
C GLY A 409 -17.44 14.42 -14.00
N VAL A 410 -18.01 13.23 -13.70
CA VAL A 410 -17.90 12.02 -14.53
C VAL A 410 -19.12 11.88 -15.43
N ASN A 411 -20.33 11.88 -14.88
CA ASN A 411 -21.61 11.92 -15.59
C ASN A 411 -21.73 10.89 -16.74
N MET A 412 -21.24 9.68 -16.52
CA MET A 412 -21.40 8.59 -17.49
C MET A 412 -22.80 7.99 -17.43
N PRO A 413 -23.37 7.58 -18.57
CA PRO A 413 -24.71 6.99 -18.60
C PRO A 413 -24.84 5.76 -17.70
N ALA A 414 -26.02 5.58 -17.12
CA ALA A 414 -26.34 4.38 -16.38
C ALA A 414 -26.22 3.12 -17.26
N LEU A 415 -25.89 2.00 -16.63
CA LEU A 415 -25.83 0.72 -17.32
C LEU A 415 -27.21 0.31 -17.85
N PRO A 416 -27.29 -0.34 -19.03
CA PRO A 416 -28.54 -0.85 -19.55
C PRO A 416 -29.13 -1.91 -18.61
N ALA A 417 -30.46 -1.89 -18.45
CA ALA A 417 -31.16 -2.89 -17.65
C ALA A 417 -31.15 -4.28 -18.30
N GLY A 418 -31.32 -5.31 -17.48
CA GLY A 418 -31.50 -6.68 -17.96
C GLY A 418 -30.21 -7.43 -18.30
N LEU A 419 -29.07 -6.96 -17.81
CA LEU A 419 -27.79 -7.67 -17.96
C LEU A 419 -27.83 -9.02 -17.24
N THR A 420 -27.32 -10.05 -17.89
CA THR A 420 -27.02 -11.34 -17.25
C THR A 420 -25.88 -11.19 -16.23
N GLN A 421 -25.73 -12.16 -15.34
CA GLN A 421 -24.63 -12.18 -14.36
C GLN A 421 -23.25 -12.03 -15.03
N ASN A 422 -23.02 -12.72 -16.15
CA ASN A 422 -21.75 -12.62 -16.88
C ASN A 422 -21.55 -11.23 -17.50
N GLN A 423 -22.57 -10.68 -18.13
CA GLN A 423 -22.52 -9.33 -18.70
C GLN A 423 -22.28 -8.28 -17.60
N MET A 424 -22.94 -8.42 -16.46
CA MET A 424 -22.73 -7.53 -15.31
C MET A 424 -21.31 -7.69 -14.74
N ARG A 425 -20.78 -8.91 -14.65
CA ARG A 425 -19.39 -9.16 -14.28
C ARG A 425 -18.42 -8.41 -15.17
N ASP A 426 -18.64 -8.46 -16.47
CA ASP A 426 -17.78 -7.75 -17.44
C ASP A 426 -17.89 -6.24 -17.26
N ARG A 427 -19.10 -5.70 -17.01
CA ARG A 427 -19.30 -4.26 -16.72
C ARG A 427 -18.64 -3.83 -15.41
N ILE A 428 -18.70 -4.64 -14.37
CA ILE A 428 -18.02 -4.36 -13.08
C ILE A 428 -16.51 -4.35 -13.27
N ARG A 429 -15.95 -5.32 -13.99
CA ARG A 429 -14.50 -5.39 -14.26
C ARG A 429 -14.04 -4.23 -15.11
N HIS A 430 -14.81 -3.84 -16.09
CA HIS A 430 -14.58 -2.63 -16.90
C HIS A 430 -14.59 -1.37 -16.01
N GLU A 431 -15.64 -1.18 -15.21
CA GLU A 431 -15.76 0.00 -14.34
C GLU A 431 -14.61 0.09 -13.34
N ARG A 432 -14.20 -1.03 -12.74
CA ARG A 432 -13.03 -1.09 -11.88
C ARG A 432 -11.75 -0.70 -12.62
N ARG A 433 -11.59 -1.14 -13.87
CA ARG A 433 -10.40 -0.84 -14.66
C ARG A 433 -10.26 0.65 -14.98
N VAL A 434 -11.36 1.32 -15.32
CA VAL A 434 -11.33 2.76 -15.68
C VAL A 434 -11.39 3.69 -14.47
N GLU A 435 -11.88 3.20 -13.31
CA GLU A 435 -11.94 3.96 -12.06
C GLU A 435 -10.60 3.97 -11.31
N PHE A 436 -9.84 2.87 -11.32
CA PHE A 436 -8.67 2.68 -10.46
C PHE A 436 -7.28 2.64 -11.14
N PRO A 437 -7.05 3.18 -12.32
CA PRO A 437 -5.68 3.24 -12.83
C PRO A 437 -4.77 4.00 -11.87
N LEU A 438 -3.53 3.56 -11.73
CA LEU A 438 -2.52 4.13 -10.85
C LEU A 438 -2.86 4.04 -9.34
N GLU A 439 -3.79 3.15 -8.96
CA GLU A 439 -4.11 2.86 -7.55
C GLU A 439 -3.63 1.46 -7.10
N GLY A 440 -2.89 0.76 -7.95
CA GLY A 440 -2.27 -0.53 -7.61
C GLY A 440 -3.25 -1.69 -7.43
N ILE A 441 -4.47 -1.57 -7.96
CA ILE A 441 -5.54 -2.56 -7.80
C ILE A 441 -5.52 -3.60 -8.92
N ARG A 442 -5.20 -3.19 -10.16
CA ARG A 442 -5.30 -4.01 -11.37
C ARG A 442 -4.58 -5.35 -11.25
N TYR A 443 -3.34 -5.36 -10.77
CA TYR A 443 -2.54 -6.57 -10.63
C TYR A 443 -3.24 -7.63 -9.78
N PHE A 444 -3.82 -7.22 -8.67
CA PHE A 444 -4.52 -8.11 -7.75
C PHE A 444 -5.89 -8.52 -8.28
N ASP A 445 -6.60 -7.65 -8.97
CA ASP A 445 -7.88 -7.95 -9.63
C ASP A 445 -7.70 -9.03 -10.69
N LEU A 446 -6.72 -8.92 -11.58
CA LEU A 446 -6.44 -9.92 -12.59
C LEU A 446 -6.14 -11.30 -12.00
N ARG A 447 -5.39 -11.33 -10.90
CA ARG A 447 -5.03 -12.58 -10.21
C ARG A 447 -6.24 -13.24 -9.54
N ARG A 448 -7.00 -12.50 -8.73
CA ARG A 448 -8.17 -13.06 -8.05
C ARG A 448 -9.31 -13.46 -9.00
N TRP A 449 -9.40 -12.82 -10.16
CA TRP A 449 -10.32 -13.22 -11.24
C TRP A 449 -9.83 -14.44 -12.03
N GLY A 450 -8.57 -14.85 -11.86
CA GLY A 450 -7.95 -15.95 -12.61
C GLY A 450 -7.70 -15.61 -14.08
N THR A 451 -7.57 -14.33 -14.42
CA THR A 451 -7.38 -13.85 -15.79
C THR A 451 -5.96 -13.33 -16.05
N ALA A 452 -5.10 -13.33 -15.03
CA ALA A 452 -3.76 -12.75 -15.13
C ALA A 452 -2.91 -13.41 -16.24
N THR A 453 -2.85 -14.73 -16.31
CA THR A 453 -2.09 -15.44 -17.36
C THR A 453 -2.61 -15.09 -18.75
N GLN A 454 -3.94 -15.06 -18.93
CA GLN A 454 -4.54 -14.73 -20.22
C GLN A 454 -4.26 -13.29 -20.64
N LYS A 455 -4.31 -12.34 -19.71
CA LYS A 455 -4.18 -10.91 -20.00
C LYS A 455 -2.73 -10.45 -20.09
N LEU A 456 -1.87 -11.03 -19.27
CA LEU A 456 -0.50 -10.52 -19.12
C LEU A 456 0.54 -11.29 -19.92
N ASN A 457 0.42 -12.64 -20.03
CA ASN A 457 1.47 -13.42 -20.68
C ASN A 457 1.57 -13.12 -22.17
N GLY A 458 2.70 -12.61 -22.58
CA GLY A 458 2.95 -12.21 -23.97
C GLY A 458 2.44 -10.83 -24.35
N PHE A 459 1.79 -10.09 -23.42
CA PHE A 459 1.39 -8.70 -23.64
C PHE A 459 2.62 -7.81 -23.80
N ALA A 460 2.61 -6.94 -24.81
CA ALA A 460 3.67 -5.97 -25.07
C ALA A 460 3.18 -4.57 -24.67
N PRO A 461 3.51 -4.10 -23.46
CA PRO A 461 2.97 -2.84 -22.96
C PRO A 461 3.55 -1.61 -23.68
N ASN A 462 4.75 -1.73 -24.22
CA ASN A 462 5.45 -0.65 -24.91
C ASN A 462 5.40 -0.85 -26.43
N PRO A 463 4.63 -0.06 -27.19
CA PRO A 463 4.52 -0.22 -28.65
C PRO A 463 5.84 0.07 -29.40
N LEU A 464 6.77 0.83 -28.81
CA LEU A 464 8.09 1.08 -29.41
C LEU A 464 9.08 -0.05 -29.12
N ALA A 465 8.75 -0.98 -28.23
CA ALA A 465 9.54 -2.16 -27.92
C ALA A 465 8.66 -3.41 -27.90
N PRO A 466 8.01 -3.78 -29.02
CA PRO A 466 7.02 -4.86 -29.06
C PRO A 466 7.61 -6.25 -28.82
N ASN A 467 8.92 -6.37 -28.88
CA ASN A 467 9.67 -7.58 -28.52
C ASN A 467 9.79 -7.77 -27.01
N ILE A 468 9.59 -6.70 -26.20
CA ILE A 468 9.60 -6.77 -24.76
C ILE A 468 8.18 -7.07 -24.32
N LYS A 469 7.98 -8.29 -23.82
CA LYS A 469 6.67 -8.80 -23.43
C LYS A 469 6.66 -9.17 -21.97
N ILE A 470 5.52 -8.97 -21.32
CA ILE A 470 5.29 -9.49 -19.98
C ILE A 470 5.36 -11.01 -20.03
N LYS A 471 6.08 -11.59 -19.10
CA LYS A 471 6.11 -13.03 -18.84
C LYS A 471 5.35 -13.35 -17.59
N TYR A 472 4.15 -13.86 -17.76
CA TYR A 472 3.29 -14.27 -16.65
C TYR A 472 2.80 -15.70 -16.88
N GLU A 473 3.12 -16.59 -15.97
CA GLU A 473 2.69 -17.98 -15.95
C GLU A 473 2.05 -18.29 -14.60
N ASP A 474 1.23 -19.30 -14.49
CA ASP A 474 0.52 -19.64 -13.22
C ASP A 474 1.46 -19.85 -12.04
N LYS A 475 2.71 -20.31 -12.29
CA LYS A 475 3.75 -20.42 -11.26
C LYS A 475 4.18 -19.08 -10.65
N TYR A 476 3.85 -17.96 -11.29
CA TYR A 476 4.12 -16.59 -10.80
C TYR A 476 2.93 -16.02 -10.04
N GLU A 477 1.89 -16.81 -9.76
CA GLU A 477 0.80 -16.39 -8.92
C GLU A 477 1.29 -15.94 -7.53
N PHE A 478 2.26 -16.66 -6.99
CA PHE A 478 2.94 -16.23 -5.77
C PHE A 478 4.40 -15.93 -6.03
N TRP A 479 4.85 -14.85 -5.41
CA TRP A 479 6.25 -14.47 -5.46
C TRP A 479 7.10 -15.46 -4.64
N PRO A 480 8.32 -15.73 -5.07
CA PRO A 480 9.23 -16.54 -4.28
C PRO A 480 9.57 -15.83 -2.97
N ILE A 481 9.69 -16.61 -1.90
CA ILE A 481 10.22 -16.09 -0.63
C ILE A 481 11.71 -15.82 -0.82
N PRO A 482 12.17 -14.63 -0.46
CA PRO A 482 13.58 -14.24 -0.61
C PRO A 482 14.53 -15.08 0.20
#